data_4f25161915c6349fb229166fbf364dca
#
_entry.id   4f25161915c6349fb229166fbf364dca
#
_cell.length_a   1.000
_cell.length_b   1.000
_cell.length_c   1.000
_cell.angle_alpha   90.00
_cell.angle_beta   90.00
_cell.angle_gamma   90.00
#
_symmetry.space_group_name_H-M   'P 1'
#
loop_
_entity.id
_entity.type
_entity.pdbx_description
1 polymer ?
#
loop_
_entity_poly.entity_id
_entity_poly.type
_entity_poly.pdbx_seq_one_letter_code
_entity_poly.pdbx_strand_id
1 'polypeptide(L)'
;MKLELDHDSSKPLHQQAEEILREMIHEEDYRNGKLLPNEVELSKQLNISRNTLRQAINRLVFEGLLIRKKGYGTCVAPQDVMSNARNWMSFTQEMAAMGMKVQNFELHISFKTAPKEATELFNVPEDKKLLCLERLRGKPDLPFVFFISFFNPSIPMSVSEDMSKPLYDILRDNYGVRVKTSKEHISAKGASAELAEKLGVSEGDPILVRKRFVYDVNNTPIEYNIGYYRADSFTYTIECTNE
;
A
#
# COMPACT_ATOMS: atom_id res chain seq x y z
N MET A 1 9.89 5.29 -25.79
CA MET A 1 10.19 3.88 -25.45
C MET A 1 10.40 3.06 -26.72
N LYS A 2 11.49 2.26 -26.83
CA LYS A 2 11.68 1.33 -27.95
C LYS A 2 10.84 0.07 -27.69
N LEU A 3 9.80 -0.13 -28.50
CA LEU A 3 8.95 -1.33 -28.46
C LEU A 3 9.57 -2.40 -29.38
N GLU A 4 10.72 -2.96 -29.03
CA GLU A 4 11.41 -3.99 -29.84
C GLU A 4 11.52 -5.28 -29.04
N LEU A 5 11.13 -6.39 -29.67
CA LEU A 5 11.27 -7.74 -29.14
C LEU A 5 12.41 -8.45 -29.86
N ASP A 6 13.17 -9.24 -29.14
CA ASP A 6 14.21 -10.08 -29.68
C ASP A 6 13.65 -11.47 -30.04
N HIS A 7 13.43 -11.72 -31.33
CA HIS A 7 12.90 -12.97 -31.85
C HIS A 7 13.90 -14.12 -31.77
N ASP A 8 15.19 -13.85 -31.64
CA ASP A 8 16.26 -14.85 -31.54
C ASP A 8 16.64 -15.19 -30.11
N SER A 9 16.02 -14.51 -29.13
CA SER A 9 16.23 -14.75 -27.71
C SER A 9 15.64 -16.08 -27.27
N SER A 10 16.29 -16.75 -26.32
CA SER A 10 15.75 -17.93 -25.63
C SER A 10 14.51 -17.63 -24.80
N LYS A 11 14.22 -16.33 -24.51
CA LYS A 11 13.06 -15.89 -23.77
C LYS A 11 11.80 -15.88 -24.63
N PRO A 12 10.71 -16.57 -24.23
CA PRO A 12 9.46 -16.59 -24.98
C PRO A 12 8.92 -15.20 -25.29
N LEU A 13 8.42 -14.97 -26.52
CA LEU A 13 7.91 -13.66 -26.96
C LEU A 13 6.78 -13.11 -26.08
N HIS A 14 5.93 -13.96 -25.50
CA HIS A 14 4.89 -13.50 -24.58
C HIS A 14 5.47 -12.93 -23.28
N GLN A 15 6.60 -13.46 -22.77
CA GLN A 15 7.28 -12.93 -21.60
C GLN A 15 7.97 -11.60 -21.88
N GLN A 16 8.58 -11.46 -23.04
CA GLN A 16 9.17 -10.19 -23.49
C GLN A 16 8.08 -9.13 -23.66
N ALA A 17 6.93 -9.51 -24.24
CA ALA A 17 5.77 -8.62 -24.35
C ALA A 17 5.20 -8.21 -22.99
N GLU A 18 5.19 -9.11 -22.01
CA GLU A 18 4.82 -8.78 -20.61
C GLU A 18 5.72 -7.69 -20.03
N GLU A 19 7.04 -7.78 -20.23
CA GLU A 19 7.99 -6.78 -19.73
C GLU A 19 7.76 -5.41 -20.35
N ILE A 20 7.58 -5.36 -21.68
CA ILE A 20 7.25 -4.12 -22.36
C ILE A 20 5.94 -3.52 -21.85
N LEU A 21 4.92 -4.35 -21.67
CA LEU A 21 3.64 -3.89 -21.11
C LEU A 21 3.80 -3.39 -19.69
N ARG A 22 4.64 -4.03 -18.85
CA ARG A 22 4.94 -3.55 -17.48
C ARG A 22 5.60 -2.17 -17.49
N GLU A 23 6.53 -1.93 -18.42
CA GLU A 23 7.13 -0.60 -18.60
C GLU A 23 6.08 0.42 -19.04
N MET A 24 5.22 0.09 -20.03
CA MET A 24 4.15 0.97 -20.50
C MET A 24 3.19 1.39 -19.40
N ILE A 25 2.75 0.46 -18.54
CA ILE A 25 1.81 0.78 -17.46
C ILE A 25 2.43 1.67 -16.38
N HIS A 26 3.74 1.86 -16.35
CA HIS A 26 4.41 2.80 -15.46
C HIS A 26 4.45 4.23 -16.01
N GLU A 27 4.17 4.45 -17.29
CA GLU A 27 4.08 5.79 -17.87
C GLU A 27 2.87 6.57 -17.26
N GLU A 28 3.08 7.86 -17.01
CA GLU A 28 2.11 8.72 -16.33
C GLU A 28 0.73 8.75 -17.03
N ASP A 29 0.73 8.81 -18.37
CA ASP A 29 -0.48 8.81 -19.18
C ASP A 29 -1.36 7.57 -18.91
N TYR A 30 -0.77 6.38 -18.94
CA TYR A 30 -1.50 5.12 -18.73
C TYR A 30 -1.96 4.96 -17.29
N ARG A 31 -1.17 5.41 -16.32
CA ARG A 31 -1.59 5.47 -14.91
C ARG A 31 -2.81 6.36 -14.70
N ASN A 32 -2.91 7.45 -15.44
CA ASN A 32 -4.03 8.39 -15.40
C ASN A 32 -5.26 7.92 -16.17
N GLY A 33 -5.30 6.64 -16.58
CA GLY A 33 -6.48 6.01 -17.17
C GLY A 33 -6.53 6.03 -18.70
N LYS A 34 -5.45 6.45 -19.39
CA LYS A 34 -5.34 6.28 -20.84
C LYS A 34 -5.47 4.81 -21.21
N LEU A 35 -6.24 4.51 -22.24
CA LEU A 35 -6.35 3.15 -22.74
C LEU A 35 -5.05 2.71 -23.42
N LEU A 36 -4.67 1.45 -23.22
CA LEU A 36 -3.63 0.83 -24.04
C LEU A 36 -4.08 0.81 -25.50
N PRO A 37 -3.14 0.86 -26.47
CA PRO A 37 -3.48 0.62 -27.86
C PRO A 37 -4.23 -0.70 -28.01
N ASN A 38 -5.14 -0.78 -28.97
CA ASN A 38 -5.90 -2.01 -29.15
C ASN A 38 -5.00 -3.20 -29.53
N GLU A 39 -5.45 -4.44 -29.25
CA GLU A 39 -4.64 -5.66 -29.46
C GLU A 39 -4.12 -5.80 -30.90
N VAL A 40 -4.84 -5.30 -31.89
CA VAL A 40 -4.45 -5.37 -33.31
C VAL A 40 -3.29 -4.40 -33.58
N GLU A 41 -3.39 -3.20 -33.07
CA GLU A 41 -2.38 -2.17 -33.24
C GLU A 41 -1.09 -2.51 -32.48
N LEU A 42 -1.22 -2.90 -31.21
CA LEU A 42 -0.07 -3.24 -30.37
C LEU A 42 0.65 -4.52 -30.84
N SER A 43 -0.10 -5.51 -31.36
CA SER A 43 0.53 -6.72 -31.95
C SER A 43 1.35 -6.41 -33.19
N LYS A 44 0.91 -5.43 -33.99
CA LYS A 44 1.67 -4.94 -35.15
C LYS A 44 2.93 -4.17 -34.74
N GLN A 45 2.80 -3.29 -33.73
CA GLN A 45 3.95 -2.51 -33.22
C GLN A 45 5.03 -3.42 -32.65
N LEU A 46 4.64 -4.50 -31.96
CA LEU A 46 5.55 -5.47 -31.36
C LEU A 46 5.97 -6.59 -32.32
N ASN A 47 5.44 -6.63 -33.55
CA ASN A 47 5.69 -7.67 -34.53
C ASN A 47 5.47 -9.11 -33.98
N ILE A 48 4.38 -9.32 -33.26
CA ILE A 48 3.97 -10.64 -32.69
C ILE A 48 2.54 -10.97 -33.06
N SER A 49 2.19 -12.27 -32.89
CA SER A 49 0.81 -12.71 -33.07
C SER A 49 -0.11 -12.06 -32.04
N ARG A 50 -1.38 -11.84 -32.43
CA ARG A 50 -2.41 -11.35 -31.49
C ARG A 50 -2.61 -12.31 -30.30
N ASN A 51 -2.43 -13.63 -30.52
CA ASN A 51 -2.55 -14.61 -29.45
C ASN A 51 -1.39 -14.48 -28.45
N THR A 52 -0.16 -14.26 -28.91
CA THR A 52 1.01 -14.03 -28.04
C THR A 52 0.82 -12.77 -27.19
N LEU A 53 0.37 -11.67 -27.82
CA LEU A 53 0.07 -10.44 -27.09
C LEU A 53 -1.07 -10.63 -26.08
N ARG A 54 -2.13 -11.36 -26.47
CA ARG A 54 -3.26 -11.64 -25.59
C ARG A 54 -2.87 -12.45 -24.37
N GLN A 55 -1.92 -13.40 -24.51
CA GLN A 55 -1.37 -14.13 -23.37
C GLN A 55 -0.67 -13.17 -22.38
N ALA A 56 0.17 -12.26 -22.88
CA ALA A 56 0.82 -11.25 -22.07
C ALA A 56 -0.20 -10.34 -21.35
N ILE A 57 -1.18 -9.81 -22.08
CA ILE A 57 -2.24 -8.96 -21.48
C ILE A 57 -3.05 -9.77 -20.45
N ASN A 58 -3.43 -11.02 -20.74
CA ASN A 58 -4.19 -11.86 -19.80
C ASN A 58 -3.41 -12.08 -18.51
N ARG A 59 -2.09 -12.27 -18.59
CA ARG A 59 -1.23 -12.40 -17.42
C ARG A 59 -1.30 -11.15 -16.54
N LEU A 60 -1.15 -9.95 -17.13
CA LEU A 60 -1.24 -8.70 -16.40
C LEU A 60 -2.66 -8.39 -15.87
N VAL A 61 -3.71 -8.85 -16.57
CA VAL A 61 -5.09 -8.78 -16.08
C VAL A 61 -5.27 -9.72 -14.89
N PHE A 62 -4.74 -10.95 -14.96
CA PHE A 62 -4.77 -11.91 -13.85
C PHE A 62 -4.01 -11.39 -12.63
N GLU A 63 -2.91 -10.67 -12.84
CA GLU A 63 -2.14 -10.00 -11.78
C GLU A 63 -2.79 -8.71 -11.25
N GLY A 64 -3.94 -8.30 -11.81
CA GLY A 64 -4.63 -7.09 -11.40
C GLY A 64 -3.95 -5.79 -11.83
N LEU A 65 -2.96 -5.85 -12.72
CA LEU A 65 -2.26 -4.67 -13.24
C LEU A 65 -3.02 -3.99 -14.38
N LEU A 66 -3.83 -4.76 -15.10
CA LEU A 66 -4.69 -4.29 -16.19
C LEU A 66 -6.13 -4.72 -15.95
N ILE A 67 -7.08 -3.90 -16.43
CA ILE A 67 -8.50 -4.25 -16.48
C ILE A 67 -9.03 -4.11 -17.91
N ARG A 68 -9.92 -5.05 -18.32
CA ARG A 68 -10.67 -4.93 -19.57
C ARG A 68 -12.02 -4.28 -19.32
N LYS A 69 -12.27 -3.16 -19.97
CA LYS A 69 -13.58 -2.50 -19.97
C LYS A 69 -14.32 -2.93 -21.24
N LYS A 70 -15.39 -3.71 -21.09
CA LYS A 70 -16.19 -4.20 -22.22
C LYS A 70 -16.65 -3.04 -23.12
N GLY A 71 -16.28 -3.10 -24.40
CA GLY A 71 -16.62 -2.06 -25.38
C GLY A 71 -15.68 -0.83 -25.40
N TYR A 72 -14.78 -0.69 -24.42
CA TYR A 72 -13.87 0.47 -24.35
C TYR A 72 -12.41 0.11 -24.59
N GLY A 73 -11.92 -1.03 -24.11
CA GLY A 73 -10.53 -1.43 -24.26
C GLY A 73 -9.88 -1.91 -22.98
N THR A 74 -8.55 -1.96 -22.97
CA THR A 74 -7.74 -2.33 -21.82
C THR A 74 -7.08 -1.08 -21.24
N CYS A 75 -7.14 -0.88 -19.94
CA CYS A 75 -6.43 0.18 -19.24
C CYS A 75 -5.70 -0.37 -18.02
N VAL A 76 -4.79 0.43 -17.49
CA VAL A 76 -4.19 0.15 -16.19
C VAL A 76 -5.31 0.04 -15.16
N ALA A 77 -5.29 -1.02 -14.37
CA ALA A 77 -6.22 -1.15 -13.26
C ALA A 77 -6.04 0.08 -12.35
N PRO A 78 -7.12 0.64 -11.78
CA PRO A 78 -6.97 1.58 -10.69
C PRO A 78 -6.04 0.92 -9.69
N GLN A 79 -4.89 1.55 -9.39
CA GLN A 79 -3.94 0.93 -8.46
C GLN A 79 -4.59 0.96 -7.08
N ASP A 80 -5.21 -0.16 -6.72
CA ASP A 80 -5.42 -0.48 -5.33
C ASP A 80 -4.05 -0.54 -4.67
N VAL A 81 -3.97 0.00 -3.47
CA VAL A 81 -2.73 -0.02 -2.69
C VAL A 81 -2.40 -1.47 -2.37
N MET A 82 -1.41 -2.05 -3.08
CA MET A 82 -0.95 -3.41 -2.83
C MET A 82 0.20 -3.39 -1.83
N SER A 83 0.00 -3.96 -0.66
CA SER A 83 1.07 -4.17 0.33
C SER A 83 1.65 -5.59 0.20
N ASN A 84 2.97 -5.71 0.16
CA ASN A 84 3.65 -7.01 0.07
C ASN A 84 4.20 -7.44 1.44
N ALA A 85 3.80 -8.62 1.92
CA ALA A 85 4.14 -9.12 3.25
C ALA A 85 5.59 -9.60 3.41
N ARG A 86 6.37 -9.77 2.33
CA ARG A 86 7.74 -10.32 2.43
C ARG A 86 8.79 -9.33 2.90
N ASN A 87 8.61 -8.05 2.56
CA ASN A 87 9.54 -6.99 2.95
C ASN A 87 8.82 -5.96 3.78
N TRP A 88 9.23 -5.80 5.03
CA TRP A 88 8.69 -4.74 5.85
C TRP A 88 9.01 -3.37 5.25
N MET A 89 7.97 -2.61 4.96
CA MET A 89 8.05 -1.23 4.52
C MET A 89 7.10 -0.36 5.34
N SER A 90 7.50 0.88 5.57
CA SER A 90 6.56 1.88 6.08
C SER A 90 5.48 2.17 5.04
N PHE A 91 4.31 2.62 5.46
CA PHE A 91 3.25 3.02 4.53
C PHE A 91 3.74 4.03 3.47
N THR A 92 4.59 4.99 3.87
CA THR A 92 5.16 5.96 2.93
C THR A 92 6.06 5.30 1.89
N GLN A 93 6.86 4.31 2.30
CA GLN A 93 7.70 3.52 1.39
C GLN A 93 6.87 2.59 0.50
N GLU A 94 5.82 1.95 1.04
CA GLU A 94 4.86 1.16 0.26
C GLU A 94 4.25 2.00 -0.87
N MET A 95 3.78 3.21 -0.54
CA MET A 95 3.18 4.11 -1.53
C MET A 95 4.21 4.62 -2.54
N ALA A 96 5.40 4.97 -2.11
CA ALA A 96 6.48 5.41 -3.00
C ALA A 96 6.91 4.31 -3.97
N ALA A 97 7.01 3.06 -3.51
CA ALA A 97 7.32 1.90 -4.37
C ALA A 97 6.27 1.67 -5.45
N MET A 98 5.01 2.05 -5.20
CA MET A 98 3.91 2.03 -6.17
C MET A 98 3.84 3.31 -7.03
N GLY A 99 4.77 4.26 -6.82
CA GLY A 99 4.77 5.56 -7.49
C GLY A 99 3.59 6.44 -7.11
N MET A 100 2.94 6.19 -5.97
CA MET A 100 1.79 6.96 -5.51
C MET A 100 2.24 8.08 -4.57
N LYS A 101 1.79 9.31 -4.89
CA LYS A 101 1.90 10.45 -3.96
C LYS A 101 0.79 10.32 -2.92
N VAL A 102 1.18 10.41 -1.66
CA VAL A 102 0.25 10.37 -0.52
C VAL A 102 0.29 11.69 0.21
N GLN A 103 -0.88 12.18 0.60
CA GLN A 103 -1.02 13.34 1.48
C GLN A 103 -1.68 12.96 2.81
N ASN A 104 -1.49 13.77 3.82
CA ASN A 104 -2.23 13.73 5.06
C ASN A 104 -3.43 14.69 4.93
N PHE A 105 -4.64 14.19 5.18
CA PHE A 105 -5.87 14.98 5.30
C PHE A 105 -6.06 15.44 6.74
N GLU A 106 -5.73 14.55 7.71
CA GLU A 106 -5.72 14.83 9.13
C GLU A 106 -4.44 14.31 9.77
N LEU A 107 -3.95 15.02 10.77
CA LEU A 107 -2.83 14.62 11.61
C LEU A 107 -3.04 15.18 13.01
N HIS A 108 -3.15 14.28 14.00
CA HIS A 108 -3.32 14.66 15.40
C HIS A 108 -2.37 13.85 16.29
N ILE A 109 -1.70 14.54 17.19
CA ILE A 109 -0.87 13.93 18.23
C ILE A 109 -1.45 14.31 19.60
N SER A 110 -1.68 13.31 20.44
CA SER A 110 -2.21 13.52 21.79
C SER A 110 -1.89 12.33 22.68
N PHE A 111 -2.05 12.49 24.01
CA PHE A 111 -2.04 11.35 24.92
C PHE A 111 -3.44 10.76 25.06
N LYS A 112 -3.60 9.49 24.73
CA LYS A 112 -4.88 8.77 24.82
C LYS A 112 -4.75 7.47 25.61
N THR A 113 -5.86 7.03 26.20
CA THR A 113 -5.96 5.65 26.72
C THR A 113 -5.78 4.68 25.55
N ALA A 114 -4.83 3.79 25.69
CA ALA A 114 -4.50 2.84 24.63
C ALA A 114 -5.39 1.58 24.72
N PRO A 115 -5.60 0.87 23.61
CA PRO A 115 -6.28 -0.43 23.66
C PRO A 115 -5.41 -1.46 24.40
N LYS A 116 -6.07 -2.50 24.91
CA LYS A 116 -5.43 -3.55 25.71
C LYS A 116 -4.22 -4.19 25.02
N GLU A 117 -4.32 -4.43 23.73
CA GLU A 117 -3.21 -4.99 22.95
C GLU A 117 -1.93 -4.10 22.98
N ALA A 118 -2.10 -2.77 23.02
CA ALA A 118 -0.98 -1.85 23.11
C ALA A 118 -0.39 -1.81 24.51
N THR A 119 -1.23 -1.81 25.56
CA THR A 119 -0.75 -1.82 26.95
C THR A 119 -0.06 -3.13 27.32
N GLU A 120 -0.57 -4.26 26.84
CA GLU A 120 0.09 -5.56 26.96
C GLU A 120 1.41 -5.61 26.20
N LEU A 121 1.44 -5.10 24.95
CA LEU A 121 2.65 -5.06 24.11
C LEU A 121 3.78 -4.28 24.77
N PHE A 122 3.47 -3.14 25.38
CA PHE A 122 4.46 -2.27 26.03
C PHE A 122 4.67 -2.59 27.52
N ASN A 123 3.95 -3.57 28.06
CA ASN A 123 3.98 -3.96 29.46
C ASN A 123 3.76 -2.77 30.41
N VAL A 124 2.68 -2.02 30.18
CA VAL A 124 2.27 -0.86 30.98
C VAL A 124 0.85 -1.05 31.54
N PRO A 125 0.48 -0.35 32.63
CA PRO A 125 -0.89 -0.41 33.17
C PRO A 125 -1.96 -0.06 32.14
N GLU A 126 -3.15 -0.69 32.23
CA GLU A 126 -4.25 -0.51 31.28
C GLU A 126 -4.79 0.94 31.26
N ASP A 127 -4.69 1.68 32.35
CA ASP A 127 -5.08 3.08 32.46
C ASP A 127 -4.02 4.08 31.98
N LYS A 128 -2.84 3.58 31.63
CA LYS A 128 -1.73 4.43 31.16
C LYS A 128 -2.10 5.10 29.85
N LYS A 129 -2.05 6.44 29.85
CA LYS A 129 -2.13 7.21 28.61
C LYS A 129 -0.81 7.12 27.84
N LEU A 130 -0.90 6.74 26.59
CA LEU A 130 0.23 6.64 25.67
C LEU A 130 0.17 7.75 24.63
N LEU A 131 1.32 8.15 24.10
CA LEU A 131 1.36 9.04 22.95
C LEU A 131 0.68 8.34 21.78
N CYS A 132 -0.31 9.01 21.21
CA CYS A 132 -1.13 8.55 20.12
C CYS A 132 -0.99 9.50 18.92
N LEU A 133 -0.67 8.94 17.76
CA LEU A 133 -0.64 9.62 16.47
C LEU A 133 -1.79 9.11 15.60
N GLU A 134 -2.70 9.99 15.24
CA GLU A 134 -3.80 9.72 14.32
C GLU A 134 -3.53 10.40 12.99
N ARG A 135 -3.69 9.67 11.90
CA ARG A 135 -3.48 10.20 10.55
C ARG A 135 -4.51 9.68 9.58
N LEU A 136 -5.24 10.56 8.93
CA LEU A 136 -6.04 10.24 7.76
C LEU A 136 -5.20 10.51 6.52
N ARG A 137 -4.96 9.49 5.71
CA ARG A 137 -4.05 9.55 4.56
C ARG A 137 -4.71 8.98 3.30
N GLY A 138 -4.22 9.43 2.15
CA GLY A 138 -4.74 8.96 0.88
C GLY A 138 -4.07 9.58 -0.33
N LYS A 139 -4.63 9.33 -1.51
CA LYS A 139 -4.31 10.03 -2.76
C LYS A 139 -4.78 11.49 -2.65
N PRO A 140 -4.32 12.42 -3.51
CA PRO A 140 -4.66 13.84 -3.40
C PRO A 140 -6.15 14.15 -3.22
N ASP A 141 -7.03 13.38 -3.86
CA ASP A 141 -8.47 13.65 -3.86
C ASP A 141 -9.29 12.60 -3.08
N LEU A 142 -8.64 11.60 -2.47
CA LEU A 142 -9.34 10.48 -1.84
C LEU A 142 -8.59 9.96 -0.61
N PRO A 143 -9.08 10.20 0.62
CA PRO A 143 -8.60 9.50 1.79
C PRO A 143 -8.98 8.03 1.68
N PHE A 144 -8.04 7.11 1.93
CA PHE A 144 -8.33 5.69 1.87
C PHE A 144 -7.82 4.90 3.07
N VAL A 145 -7.10 5.54 3.99
CA VAL A 145 -6.64 4.89 5.21
C VAL A 145 -6.62 5.84 6.40
N PHE A 146 -7.14 5.37 7.53
CA PHE A 146 -7.03 6.02 8.82
C PHE A 146 -6.14 5.19 9.73
N PHE A 147 -5.05 5.79 10.22
CA PHE A 147 -4.09 5.18 11.13
C PHE A 147 -4.25 5.71 12.54
N ILE A 148 -4.13 4.80 13.52
CA ILE A 148 -3.99 5.12 14.94
C ILE A 148 -2.74 4.38 15.42
N SER A 149 -1.69 5.12 15.80
CA SER A 149 -0.43 4.58 16.32
C SER A 149 -0.26 4.94 17.79
N PHE A 150 0.08 3.98 18.62
CA PHE A 150 0.51 4.17 20.00
C PHE A 150 1.98 3.83 20.12
N PHE A 151 2.72 4.64 20.86
CA PHE A 151 4.17 4.48 21.00
C PHE A 151 4.56 4.01 22.39
N ASN A 152 5.63 3.20 22.45
CA ASN A 152 6.23 2.81 23.70
C ASN A 152 6.66 4.06 24.49
N PRO A 153 6.25 4.21 25.76
CA PRO A 153 6.57 5.38 26.56
C PRO A 153 8.07 5.52 26.90
N SER A 154 8.87 4.51 26.62
CA SER A 154 10.36 4.61 26.72
C SER A 154 10.95 5.50 25.62
N ILE A 155 10.21 5.77 24.54
CA ILE A 155 10.62 6.72 23.48
C ILE A 155 10.10 8.10 23.89
N PRO A 156 10.97 9.08 24.19
CA PRO A 156 10.56 10.36 24.74
C PRO A 156 9.99 11.31 23.67
N MET A 157 9.06 10.81 22.85
CA MET A 157 8.35 11.61 21.84
C MET A 157 7.37 12.58 22.51
N SER A 158 7.21 13.74 21.91
CA SER A 158 6.35 14.82 22.39
C SER A 158 5.14 15.04 21.47
N VAL A 159 4.07 15.65 22.01
CA VAL A 159 2.92 16.10 21.20
C VAL A 159 3.28 17.22 20.22
N SER A 160 4.42 17.90 20.41
CA SER A 160 4.95 18.92 19.52
C SER A 160 5.90 18.38 18.44
N GLU A 161 6.02 17.06 18.29
CA GLU A 161 6.89 16.44 17.28
C GLU A 161 6.47 16.85 15.87
N ASP A 162 7.45 17.23 15.05
CA ASP A 162 7.20 17.57 13.65
C ASP A 162 7.03 16.29 12.80
N MET A 163 5.77 15.94 12.53
CA MET A 163 5.40 14.77 11.72
C MET A 163 5.34 15.06 10.20
N SER A 164 5.98 16.12 9.73
CA SER A 164 6.12 16.39 8.28
C SER A 164 6.97 15.35 7.57
N LYS A 165 7.93 14.74 8.29
CA LYS A 165 8.79 13.67 7.80
C LYS A 165 8.14 12.29 7.99
N PRO A 166 8.63 11.25 7.30
CA PRO A 166 8.22 9.88 7.55
C PRO A 166 8.50 9.47 9.00
N LEU A 167 7.51 8.85 9.66
CA LEU A 167 7.58 8.48 11.08
C LEU A 167 8.85 7.74 11.48
N TYR A 168 9.27 6.75 10.69
CA TYR A 168 10.43 5.93 11.04
C TYR A 168 11.77 6.63 10.78
N ASP A 169 11.78 7.66 9.94
CA ASP A 169 12.94 8.56 9.83
C ASP A 169 13.05 9.42 11.08
N ILE A 170 11.94 9.94 11.58
CA ILE A 170 11.91 10.70 12.86
C ILE A 170 12.39 9.80 14.01
N LEU A 171 11.88 8.56 14.13
CA LEU A 171 12.27 7.62 15.17
C LEU A 171 13.78 7.30 15.11
N ARG A 172 14.32 7.11 13.91
CA ARG A 172 15.75 6.86 13.71
C ARG A 172 16.61 8.06 14.02
N ASP A 173 16.26 9.24 13.46
CA ASP A 173 17.12 10.42 13.46
C ASP A 173 17.07 11.17 14.80
N ASN A 174 15.89 11.27 15.43
CA ASN A 174 15.70 12.02 16.66
C ASN A 174 15.88 11.15 17.92
N TYR A 175 15.56 9.85 17.84
CA TYR A 175 15.50 8.96 19.01
C TYR A 175 16.43 7.74 18.91
N GLY A 176 17.15 7.57 17.80
CA GLY A 176 18.05 6.42 17.59
C GLY A 176 17.34 5.08 17.46
N VAL A 177 16.02 5.09 17.29
CA VAL A 177 15.19 3.87 17.21
C VAL A 177 15.17 3.35 15.77
N ARG A 178 15.78 2.18 15.56
CA ARG A 178 15.82 1.52 14.26
C ARG A 178 14.85 0.36 14.21
N VAL A 179 13.82 0.49 13.39
CA VAL A 179 12.83 -0.57 13.18
C VAL A 179 13.47 -1.75 12.44
N LYS A 180 13.12 -2.96 12.86
CA LYS A 180 13.59 -4.21 12.24
C LYS A 180 12.45 -5.14 11.86
N THR A 181 11.45 -5.30 12.71
CA THR A 181 10.42 -6.32 12.55
C THR A 181 9.03 -5.71 12.72
N SER A 182 8.10 -6.12 11.87
CA SER A 182 6.66 -5.87 12.04
C SER A 182 5.93 -7.20 12.01
N LYS A 183 5.16 -7.49 13.06
CA LYS A 183 4.17 -8.58 13.07
C LYS A 183 2.81 -7.98 12.74
N GLU A 184 2.09 -8.60 11.83
CA GLU A 184 0.84 -8.03 11.33
C GLU A 184 -0.32 -9.00 11.48
N HIS A 185 -1.46 -8.46 11.91
CA HIS A 185 -2.74 -9.16 11.93
C HIS A 185 -3.70 -8.44 11.00
N ILE A 186 -4.26 -9.17 10.04
CA ILE A 186 -5.18 -8.63 9.05
C ILE A 186 -6.54 -9.24 9.26
N SER A 187 -7.56 -8.39 9.30
CA SER A 187 -8.97 -8.77 9.45
C SER A 187 -9.87 -7.81 8.67
N ALA A 188 -11.16 -8.06 8.66
CA ALA A 188 -12.15 -7.18 8.07
C ALA A 188 -13.29 -6.91 9.05
N LYS A 189 -13.92 -5.73 8.90
CA LYS A 189 -15.14 -5.36 9.61
C LYS A 189 -15.97 -4.39 8.78
N GLY A 190 -17.23 -4.16 9.16
CA GLY A 190 -18.01 -3.04 8.64
C GLY A 190 -17.53 -1.70 9.21
N ALA A 191 -17.60 -0.64 8.40
CA ALA A 191 -17.31 0.71 8.84
C ALA A 191 -18.30 1.15 9.94
N SER A 192 -17.79 1.68 11.06
CA SER A 192 -18.62 2.43 11.99
C SER A 192 -18.96 3.81 11.40
N ALA A 193 -19.97 4.49 11.94
CA ALA A 193 -20.34 5.84 11.50
C ALA A 193 -19.12 6.79 11.48
N GLU A 194 -18.26 6.76 12.51
CA GLU A 194 -17.03 7.57 12.59
C GLU A 194 -16.03 7.23 11.48
N LEU A 195 -15.77 5.93 11.23
CA LEU A 195 -14.86 5.50 10.17
C LEU A 195 -15.44 5.79 8.78
N ALA A 196 -16.75 5.65 8.62
CA ALA A 196 -17.44 5.96 7.36
C ALA A 196 -17.27 7.44 7.00
N GLU A 197 -17.47 8.35 7.94
CA GLU A 197 -17.26 9.79 7.76
C GLU A 197 -15.80 10.09 7.38
N LYS A 198 -14.81 9.56 8.13
CA LYS A 198 -13.39 9.80 7.88
C LYS A 198 -12.92 9.27 6.52
N LEU A 199 -13.36 8.09 6.15
CA LEU A 199 -12.91 7.42 4.93
C LEU A 199 -13.77 7.75 3.71
N GLY A 200 -14.88 8.47 3.86
CA GLY A 200 -15.79 8.80 2.77
C GLY A 200 -16.47 7.57 2.17
N VAL A 201 -16.92 6.65 3.03
CA VAL A 201 -17.69 5.44 2.68
C VAL A 201 -19.02 5.43 3.43
N SER A 202 -19.89 4.45 3.16
CA SER A 202 -21.13 4.30 3.92
C SER A 202 -20.91 3.50 5.20
N GLU A 203 -21.74 3.74 6.24
CA GLU A 203 -21.74 2.89 7.42
C GLU A 203 -22.06 1.45 7.04
N GLY A 204 -21.29 0.50 7.58
CA GLY A 204 -21.38 -0.93 7.24
C GLY A 204 -20.55 -1.36 6.03
N ASP A 205 -20.06 -0.43 5.21
CA ASP A 205 -19.17 -0.79 4.09
C ASP A 205 -17.94 -1.57 4.59
N PRO A 206 -17.40 -2.49 3.78
CA PRO A 206 -16.28 -3.32 4.20
C PRO A 206 -15.00 -2.49 4.38
N ILE A 207 -14.35 -2.67 5.52
CA ILE A 207 -13.07 -2.06 5.88
C ILE A 207 -12.07 -3.17 6.18
N LEU A 208 -10.89 -3.11 5.54
CA LEU A 208 -9.76 -3.94 5.91
C LEU A 208 -9.06 -3.31 7.13
N VAL A 209 -8.83 -4.13 8.15
CA VAL A 209 -8.15 -3.72 9.38
C VAL A 209 -6.79 -4.40 9.44
N ARG A 210 -5.72 -3.60 9.52
CA ARG A 210 -4.34 -4.08 9.65
C ARG A 210 -3.78 -3.59 10.99
N LYS A 211 -3.54 -4.51 11.92
CA LYS A 211 -2.85 -4.23 13.18
C LYS A 211 -1.39 -4.57 13.02
N ARG A 212 -0.51 -3.65 13.40
CA ARG A 212 0.95 -3.82 13.36
C ARG A 212 1.53 -3.76 14.77
N PHE A 213 2.40 -4.70 15.08
CA PHE A 213 3.22 -4.75 16.27
C PHE A 213 4.67 -4.58 15.81
N VAL A 214 5.23 -3.40 16.03
CA VAL A 214 6.53 -3.00 15.45
C VAL A 214 7.63 -3.06 16.50
N TYR A 215 8.77 -3.65 16.12
CA TYR A 215 9.91 -3.89 17.00
C TYR A 215 11.20 -3.30 16.42
N ASP A 216 12.08 -2.88 17.29
CA ASP A 216 13.42 -2.41 16.94
C ASP A 216 14.42 -3.56 16.69
N VAL A 217 15.70 -3.19 16.45
CA VAL A 217 16.81 -4.15 16.23
C VAL A 217 17.10 -5.02 17.45
N ASN A 218 16.68 -4.60 18.65
CA ASN A 218 16.85 -5.32 19.92
C ASN A 218 15.60 -6.12 20.30
N ASN A 219 14.63 -6.22 19.40
CA ASN A 219 13.31 -6.83 19.64
C ASN A 219 12.50 -6.12 20.73
N THR A 220 12.74 -4.82 20.95
CA THR A 220 11.94 -3.99 21.84
C THR A 220 10.71 -3.51 21.08
N PRO A 221 9.48 -3.66 21.62
CA PRO A 221 8.29 -3.12 20.98
C PRO A 221 8.31 -1.59 21.00
N ILE A 222 8.10 -0.96 19.85
CA ILE A 222 8.20 0.51 19.70
C ILE A 222 6.89 1.17 19.30
N GLU A 223 6.04 0.48 18.51
CA GLU A 223 4.78 1.01 18.02
C GLU A 223 3.73 -0.11 17.95
N TYR A 224 2.52 0.20 18.37
CA TYR A 224 1.29 -0.52 18.04
C TYR A 224 0.48 0.36 17.11
N ASN A 225 0.23 -0.12 15.90
CA ASN A 225 -0.51 0.63 14.88
C ASN A 225 -1.75 -0.13 14.43
N ILE A 226 -2.86 0.59 14.26
CA ILE A 226 -4.08 0.10 13.63
C ILE A 226 -4.33 0.94 12.38
N GLY A 227 -4.39 0.30 11.23
CA GLY A 227 -4.79 0.91 9.96
C GLY A 227 -6.17 0.43 9.55
N TYR A 228 -7.07 1.36 9.27
CA TYR A 228 -8.40 1.12 8.71
C TYR A 228 -8.38 1.56 7.26
N TYR A 229 -8.48 0.60 6.35
CA TYR A 229 -8.39 0.86 4.91
C TYR A 229 -9.74 0.66 4.24
N ARG A 230 -10.06 1.52 3.31
CA ARG A 230 -11.17 1.28 2.37
C ARG A 230 -10.89 0.00 1.58
N ALA A 231 -11.84 -0.93 1.56
CA ALA A 231 -11.68 -2.20 0.83
C ALA A 231 -11.65 -2.02 -0.69
N ASP A 232 -12.24 -0.94 -1.21
CA ASP A 232 -12.23 -0.61 -2.64
C ASP A 232 -10.96 0.10 -3.12
N SER A 233 -10.05 0.44 -2.20
CA SER A 233 -8.85 1.24 -2.49
C SER A 233 -7.55 0.61 -2.03
N PHE A 234 -7.62 -0.52 -1.32
CA PHE A 234 -6.43 -1.20 -0.78
C PHE A 234 -6.55 -2.72 -0.89
N THR A 235 -5.53 -3.35 -1.47
CA THR A 235 -5.37 -4.81 -1.54
C THR A 235 -4.08 -5.22 -0.85
N TYR A 236 -4.15 -6.21 0.04
CA TYR A 236 -2.99 -6.79 0.69
C TYR A 236 -2.58 -8.07 -0.03
N THR A 237 -1.39 -8.06 -0.63
CA THR A 237 -0.87 -9.22 -1.39
C THR A 237 0.17 -9.98 -0.57
N ILE A 238 -0.03 -11.27 -0.43
CA ILE A 238 0.93 -12.20 0.16
C ILE A 238 1.36 -13.16 -0.95
N GLU A 239 2.67 -13.23 -1.22
CA GLU A 239 3.23 -14.19 -2.14
C GLU A 239 4.00 -15.26 -1.33
N CYS A 240 3.61 -16.52 -1.46
CA CYS A 240 4.31 -17.66 -0.86
C CYS A 240 4.91 -18.51 -1.97
N THR A 241 6.21 -18.87 -1.87
CA THR A 241 6.84 -19.87 -2.72
C THR A 241 7.02 -21.15 -1.91
N ASN A 242 6.69 -22.28 -2.50
CA ASN A 242 7.02 -23.60 -1.95
C ASN A 242 8.45 -23.93 -2.42
N GLU A 243 9.35 -24.26 -1.48
CA GLU A 243 10.71 -24.77 -1.76
C GLU A 243 10.66 -26.25 -2.15
#